data_94ccc8b7201839a32fca2e732179c38e
#
_entry.id   94ccc8b7201839a32fca2e732179c38e
#
_cell.length_a   1.000
_cell.length_b   1.000
_cell.length_c   1.000
_cell.angle_alpha   90.00
_cell.angle_beta   90.00
_cell.angle_gamma   90.00
#
_symmetry.space_group_name_H-M   'P 1'
#
loop_
_entity.id
_entity.type
_entity.pdbx_description
1 polymer ?
#
loop_
_entity_poly.entity_id
_entity_poly.type
_entity_poly.pdbx_seq_one_letter_code
_entity_poly.pdbx_strand_id
1 'polypeptide(L)'
;AYVLFLSLVVAHELSPQGVYVQAVLPAATGTEIWAHAGVDVNTLPEVMEVGELVDAALVGFDRRELVTIPPLHVAERWTALDEARQGLMSDLRQAHAAERYQPQV
;
A
#
# COMPACT_ATOMS: atom_id res chain seq x y z
N ALA A 1 -0.53 3.86 -6.17
CA ALA A 1 0.90 3.52 -6.07
C ALA A 1 1.73 4.63 -5.44
N TYR A 2 1.50 5.87 -5.85
CA TYR A 2 2.26 7.00 -5.31
C TYR A 2 2.12 7.15 -3.78
N VAL A 3 0.88 7.11 -3.29
CA VAL A 3 0.62 7.25 -1.84
C VAL A 3 1.28 6.12 -1.05
N LEU A 4 1.23 4.91 -1.58
CA LEU A 4 1.87 3.76 -0.93
C LEU A 4 3.39 3.96 -0.82
N PHE A 5 4.05 4.31 -1.93
CA PHE A 5 5.50 4.51 -1.92
C PHE A 5 5.90 5.67 -1.02
N LEU A 6 5.16 6.80 -1.09
CA LEU A 6 5.41 7.94 -0.22
C LEU A 6 5.28 7.55 1.25
N SER A 7 4.24 6.80 1.61
CA SER A 7 4.01 6.36 2.99
C SER A 7 5.15 5.48 3.48
N LEU A 8 5.65 4.57 2.66
CA LEU A 8 6.75 3.69 3.03
C LEU A 8 8.07 4.46 3.21
N VAL A 9 8.33 5.45 2.36
CA VAL A 9 9.52 6.32 2.49
C VAL A 9 9.44 7.14 3.77
N VAL A 10 8.29 7.76 4.04
CA VAL A 10 8.09 8.56 5.26
C VAL A 10 8.20 7.68 6.51
N ALA A 11 7.65 6.46 6.48
CA ALA A 11 7.76 5.52 7.59
C ALA A 11 9.22 5.18 7.87
N HIS A 12 10.02 4.94 6.84
CA HIS A 12 11.43 4.64 6.98
C HIS A 12 12.20 5.83 7.57
N GLU A 13 11.94 7.04 7.09
CA GLU A 13 12.61 8.25 7.55
C GLU A 13 12.28 8.59 9.00
N LEU A 14 11.04 8.38 9.42
CA LEU A 14 10.57 8.77 10.75
C LEU A 14 10.69 7.67 11.79
N SER A 15 10.94 6.43 11.40
CA SER A 15 11.10 5.31 12.32
C SER A 15 12.16 5.56 13.41
N PRO A 16 13.35 6.11 13.08
CA PRO A 16 14.34 6.40 14.12
C PRO A 16 13.90 7.42 15.15
N GLN A 17 12.88 8.24 14.84
CA GLN A 17 12.31 9.24 15.73
C GLN A 17 11.13 8.70 16.54
N GLY A 18 10.81 7.42 16.42
CA GLY A 18 9.72 6.79 17.13
C GLY A 18 8.34 7.08 16.52
N VAL A 19 8.28 7.57 15.29
CA VAL A 19 7.02 7.85 14.61
C VAL A 19 6.61 6.64 13.78
N TYR A 20 5.37 6.17 14.00
CA TYR A 20 4.78 5.08 13.24
C TYR A 20 3.86 5.65 12.15
N VAL A 21 4.03 5.17 10.93
CA VAL A 21 3.22 5.58 9.78
C VAL A 21 2.56 4.33 9.19
N GLN A 22 1.24 4.39 9.02
CA GLN A 22 0.46 3.30 8.43
C GLN A 22 -0.14 3.76 7.10
N ALA A 23 0.00 2.95 6.07
CA ALA A 23 -0.73 3.11 4.82
C ALA A 23 -1.93 2.18 4.83
N VAL A 24 -3.12 2.70 4.53
CA VAL A 24 -4.34 1.92 4.41
C VAL A 24 -4.76 1.92 2.94
N LEU A 25 -4.90 0.73 2.36
CA LEU A 25 -5.29 0.55 0.96
C LEU A 25 -6.72 0.00 0.91
N PRO A 26 -7.74 0.88 0.86
CA PRO A 26 -9.13 0.45 0.85
C PRO A 26 -9.57 0.01 -0.54
N ALA A 27 -10.63 -0.81 -0.57
CA ALA A 27 -11.41 -1.04 -1.78
C ALA A 27 -12.50 0.02 -1.93
N ALA A 28 -13.43 -0.17 -2.86
CA ALA A 28 -14.61 0.69 -2.97
C ALA A 28 -15.35 0.71 -1.63
N THR A 29 -15.63 1.90 -1.12
CA THR A 29 -16.21 2.10 0.20
C THR A 29 -17.47 2.95 0.08
N GLY A 30 -18.47 2.66 0.90
CA GLY A 30 -19.76 3.38 0.88
C GLY A 30 -19.64 4.77 1.49
N THR A 31 -19.07 5.70 0.75
CA THR A 31 -18.89 7.10 1.16
C THR A 31 -19.63 8.05 0.23
N GLU A 32 -19.82 9.29 0.67
CA GLU A 32 -20.48 10.33 -0.14
C GLU A 32 -19.73 10.67 -1.43
N ILE A 33 -18.45 10.34 -1.51
CA ILE A 33 -17.66 10.64 -2.71
C ILE A 33 -18.25 9.99 -3.97
N TRP A 34 -18.90 8.85 -3.84
CA TRP A 34 -19.55 8.17 -4.97
C TRP A 34 -20.72 8.97 -5.50
N ALA A 35 -21.53 9.56 -4.61
CA ALA A 35 -22.63 10.43 -5.00
C ALA A 35 -22.12 11.68 -5.71
N HIS A 36 -21.04 12.28 -5.22
CA HIS A 36 -20.43 13.45 -5.86
C HIS A 36 -19.83 13.12 -7.23
N ALA A 37 -19.36 11.90 -7.40
CA ALA A 37 -18.86 11.44 -8.70
C ALA A 37 -19.97 11.04 -9.67
N GLY A 38 -21.25 11.12 -9.28
CA GLY A 38 -22.37 10.71 -10.10
C GLY A 38 -22.56 9.20 -10.17
N VAL A 39 -21.99 8.46 -9.26
CA VAL A 39 -22.08 7.00 -9.20
C VAL A 39 -22.99 6.60 -8.05
N ASP A 40 -24.00 5.76 -8.34
CA ASP A 40 -24.86 5.20 -7.31
C ASP A 40 -24.11 4.03 -6.65
N VAL A 41 -23.79 4.17 -5.37
CA VAL A 41 -23.05 3.16 -4.61
C VAL A 41 -23.80 1.82 -4.57
N ASN A 42 -25.13 1.85 -4.66
CA ASN A 42 -25.93 0.62 -4.65
C ASN A 42 -25.79 -0.20 -5.94
N THR A 43 -25.25 0.39 -7.01
CA THR A 43 -24.99 -0.31 -8.27
C THR A 43 -23.59 -0.91 -8.34
N LEU A 44 -22.72 -0.58 -7.39
CA LEU A 44 -21.34 -1.09 -7.34
C LEU A 44 -21.33 -2.43 -6.60
N PRO A 45 -20.71 -3.47 -7.17
CA PRO A 45 -20.49 -4.70 -6.41
C PRO A 45 -19.37 -4.52 -5.41
N GLU A 46 -19.38 -5.30 -4.33
CA GLU A 46 -18.26 -5.42 -3.40
C GLU A 46 -17.84 -4.09 -2.77
N VAL A 47 -18.83 -3.27 -2.40
CA VAL A 47 -18.59 -2.02 -1.68
C VAL A 47 -18.50 -2.31 -0.18
N MET A 48 -17.38 -1.92 0.43
CA MET A 48 -17.20 -2.10 1.87
C MET A 48 -17.87 -0.98 2.65
N GLU A 49 -18.51 -1.31 3.77
CA GLU A 49 -19.08 -0.32 4.67
C GLU A 49 -17.96 0.48 5.35
N VAL A 50 -18.17 1.79 5.53
CA VAL A 50 -17.18 2.70 6.11
C VAL A 50 -16.77 2.24 7.51
N GLY A 51 -17.73 1.84 8.36
CA GLY A 51 -17.42 1.38 9.72
C GLY A 51 -16.52 0.16 9.73
N GLU A 52 -16.78 -0.77 8.83
CA GLU A 52 -15.95 -1.97 8.70
C GLU A 52 -14.53 -1.63 8.24
N LEU A 53 -14.39 -0.69 7.31
CA LEU A 53 -13.08 -0.21 6.87
C LEU A 53 -12.30 0.42 8.01
N VAL A 54 -12.94 1.28 8.80
CA VAL A 54 -12.30 1.95 9.93
C VAL A 54 -11.87 0.93 11.00
N ASP A 55 -12.73 -0.04 11.31
CA ASP A 55 -12.41 -1.08 12.29
C ASP A 55 -11.20 -1.90 11.83
N ALA A 56 -11.15 -2.27 10.56
CA ALA A 56 -10.02 -3.01 10.00
C ALA A 56 -8.73 -2.19 10.06
N ALA A 57 -8.80 -0.91 9.74
CA ALA A 57 -7.65 -0.02 9.81
C ALA A 57 -7.11 0.10 11.25
N LEU A 58 -7.99 0.16 12.24
CA LEU A 58 -7.60 0.21 13.65
C LEU A 58 -6.96 -1.09 14.12
N VAL A 59 -7.45 -2.25 13.65
CA VAL A 59 -6.82 -3.54 13.94
C VAL A 59 -5.39 -3.56 13.38
N GLY A 60 -5.20 -3.13 12.14
CA GLY A 60 -3.87 -3.04 11.54
C GLY A 60 -2.97 -2.07 12.28
N PHE A 61 -3.52 -0.95 12.73
CA PHE A 61 -2.79 0.03 13.52
C PHE A 61 -2.31 -0.57 14.85
N ASP A 62 -3.18 -1.30 15.56
CA ASP A 62 -2.81 -1.95 16.81
C ASP A 62 -1.73 -3.00 16.63
N ARG A 63 -1.70 -3.65 15.47
CA ARG A 63 -0.68 -4.63 15.10
C ARG A 63 0.61 -4.00 14.57
N ARG A 64 0.64 -2.68 14.45
CA ARG A 64 1.77 -1.92 13.88
C ARG A 64 2.12 -2.33 12.45
N GLU A 65 1.09 -2.61 11.66
CA GLU A 65 1.28 -2.87 10.24
C GLU A 65 1.69 -1.60 9.51
N LEU A 66 2.69 -1.68 8.65
CA LEU A 66 3.06 -0.56 7.78
C LEU A 66 2.06 -0.37 6.65
N VAL A 67 1.49 -1.46 6.18
CA VAL A 67 0.46 -1.45 5.14
C VAL A 67 -0.68 -2.34 5.58
N THR A 68 -1.88 -1.76 5.65
CA THR A 68 -3.12 -2.46 5.98
C THR A 68 -4.02 -2.46 4.76
N ILE A 69 -4.42 -3.65 4.30
CA ILE A 69 -5.26 -3.81 3.12
C ILE A 69 -6.54 -4.53 3.55
N PRO A 70 -7.57 -3.80 4.02
CA PRO A 70 -8.77 -4.39 4.60
C PRO A 70 -9.47 -5.44 3.71
N PRO A 71 -9.57 -5.26 2.38
CA PRO A 71 -10.24 -6.25 1.54
C PRO A 71 -9.39 -7.47 1.19
N LEU A 72 -8.12 -7.49 1.55
CA LEU A 72 -7.22 -8.57 1.17
C LEU A 72 -7.29 -9.72 2.19
N HIS A 73 -7.89 -10.84 1.77
CA HIS A 73 -8.04 -12.00 2.64
C HIS A 73 -6.75 -12.83 2.74
N VAL A 74 -5.94 -12.86 1.69
CA VAL A 74 -4.72 -13.66 1.64
C VAL A 74 -3.53 -12.72 1.87
N ALA A 75 -3.06 -12.65 3.11
CA ALA A 75 -1.98 -11.74 3.51
C ALA A 75 -0.67 -11.99 2.74
N GLU A 76 -0.43 -13.22 2.34
CA GLU A 76 0.78 -13.61 1.61
C GLU A 76 0.90 -12.92 0.24
N ARG A 77 -0.21 -12.45 -0.32
CA ARG A 77 -0.16 -11.70 -1.57
C ARG A 77 0.56 -10.36 -1.41
N TRP A 78 0.30 -9.68 -0.32
CA TRP A 78 1.04 -8.45 -0.01
C TRP A 78 2.50 -8.77 0.33
N THR A 79 2.73 -9.80 1.16
CA THR A 79 4.08 -10.19 1.56
C THR A 79 4.94 -10.52 0.34
N ALA A 80 4.39 -11.27 -0.63
CA ALA A 80 5.11 -11.62 -1.85
C ALA A 80 5.49 -10.38 -2.67
N LEU A 81 4.56 -9.44 -2.82
CA LEU A 81 4.84 -8.19 -3.53
C LEU A 81 5.90 -7.35 -2.79
N ASP A 82 5.77 -7.25 -1.49
CA ASP A 82 6.68 -6.45 -0.67
C ASP A 82 8.10 -7.04 -0.68
N GLU A 83 8.23 -8.34 -0.58
CA GLU A 83 9.53 -9.02 -0.69
C GLU A 83 10.16 -8.80 -2.06
N ALA A 84 9.37 -8.91 -3.13
CA ALA A 84 9.86 -8.64 -4.48
C ALA A 84 10.32 -7.20 -4.64
N ARG A 85 9.56 -6.25 -4.07
CA ARG A 85 9.92 -4.82 -4.08
C ARG A 85 11.22 -4.57 -3.33
N GLN A 86 11.38 -5.16 -2.15
CA GLN A 86 12.60 -5.00 -1.36
C GLN A 86 13.80 -5.62 -2.07
N GLY A 87 13.63 -6.77 -2.71
CA GLY A 87 14.67 -7.40 -3.51
C GLY A 87 15.10 -6.52 -4.68
N LEU A 88 14.11 -5.92 -5.36
CA LEU A 88 14.38 -4.98 -6.45
C LEU A 88 15.19 -3.78 -5.97
N MET A 89 14.79 -3.19 -4.85
CA MET A 89 15.48 -2.03 -4.29
C MET A 89 16.92 -2.35 -3.91
N SER A 90 17.16 -3.55 -3.36
CA SER A 90 18.51 -4.02 -3.05
C SER A 90 19.35 -4.17 -4.32
N ASP A 91 18.76 -4.71 -5.40
CA ASP A 91 19.45 -4.95 -6.66
C ASP A 91 19.78 -3.65 -7.41
N LEU A 92 19.13 -2.55 -7.07
CA LEU A 92 19.41 -1.24 -7.69
C LEU A 92 20.70 -0.58 -7.17
N ARG A 93 21.31 -1.13 -6.13
CA ARG A 93 22.54 -0.58 -5.54
C ARG A 93 23.76 -1.04 -6.31
N GLN A 94 23.88 -0.55 -7.53
CA GLN A 94 24.96 -0.91 -8.45
C GLN A 94 25.75 0.32 -8.88
N ALA A 95 27.06 0.18 -8.93
CA ALA A 95 27.94 1.28 -9.37
C ALA A 95 27.95 1.46 -10.90
N HIS A 96 27.54 0.44 -11.64
CA HIS A 96 27.57 0.44 -13.09
C HIS A 96 26.24 0.00 -13.65
N ALA A 97 25.99 0.38 -14.90
CA ALA A 97 24.80 -0.10 -15.61
C ALA A 97 24.88 -1.62 -15.79
N ALA A 98 23.70 -2.27 -15.80
CA ALA A 98 23.62 -3.69 -16.07
C ALA A 98 24.23 -4.01 -17.44
N GLU A 99 24.83 -5.19 -17.54
CA GLU A 99 25.51 -5.62 -18.78
C GLU A 99 24.62 -5.50 -20.02
N ARG A 100 23.31 -5.83 -19.88
CA ARG A 100 22.36 -5.74 -21.00
C ARG A 100 22.18 -4.32 -21.54
N TYR A 101 22.58 -3.30 -20.78
CA TYR A 101 22.47 -1.88 -21.18
C TYR A 101 23.81 -1.26 -21.52
N GLN A 102 24.88 -2.01 -21.41
CA GLN A 102 26.19 -1.47 -21.76
C GLN A 102 26.34 -1.44 -23.28
N PRO A 103 26.98 -0.38 -23.83
CA PRO A 103 27.21 -0.31 -25.26
C PRO A 103 28.01 -1.50 -25.78
N GLN A 104 27.57 -2.07 -26.87
CA GLN A 104 28.33 -3.11 -27.56
C GLN A 104 29.29 -2.45 -28.56
N VAL A 105 30.53 -2.78 -28.42
CA VAL A 105 31.60 -2.24 -29.27
C VAL A 105 31.96 -3.21 -30.38
#